data_135a6765daf63dc1fcb555ab9775a056
#
_entry.id   135a6765daf63dc1fcb555ab9775a056
#
_cell.length_a   1.000
_cell.length_b   1.000
_cell.length_c   1.000
_cell.angle_alpha   90.00
_cell.angle_beta   90.00
_cell.angle_gamma   90.00
#
_symmetry.space_group_name_H-M   'P 1'
#
loop_
_entity.id
_entity.type
_entity.pdbx_description
1 polymer ?
#
loop_
_entity_poly.entity_id
_entity_poly.type
_entity_poly.pdbx_seq_one_letter_code
_entity_poly.pdbx_strand_id
1 'polypeptide(L)'
;MDTLQLSNAIESMEQMIEQHHGEEGHKESEHHHGHDSGDPHFWLNPVLAIHYVEQIEEGLIQVDPANAEVYSANADQYTQELLALDQEITKELSLVPPEHRHLITFHDAYGYFVRKYGWELSAFVPGHGGDVTPQAIVGVLNDIQEDGIPAVFSEPQFAEDVLQETAKTAGVAVGVIRSLVDDTEPTYLGMMRSNVRSLVENLK
;
A
#
# COMPACT_ATOMS: atom_id res chain seq x y z
N MET A 1 19.89 6.84 10.46
CA MET A 1 19.17 5.74 11.12
C MET A 1 19.83 4.45 10.65
N ASP A 2 20.23 3.57 11.57
CA ASP A 2 20.86 2.29 11.22
C ASP A 2 19.78 1.35 10.68
N THR A 3 20.08 0.57 9.64
CA THR A 3 19.19 -0.43 9.02
C THR A 3 18.60 -1.40 10.08
N LEU A 4 19.37 -1.69 11.14
CA LEU A 4 18.94 -2.54 12.25
C LEU A 4 17.81 -1.90 13.08
N GLN A 5 17.82 -0.58 13.26
CA GLN A 5 16.75 0.14 13.97
C GLN A 5 15.45 0.17 13.16
N LEU A 6 15.55 0.28 11.84
CA LEU A 6 14.39 0.22 10.94
C LEU A 6 13.74 -1.17 10.95
N SER A 7 14.56 -2.25 10.91
CA SER A 7 14.07 -3.63 10.98
C SER A 7 13.36 -3.92 12.30
N ASN A 8 13.92 -3.46 13.43
CA ASN A 8 13.29 -3.64 14.75
C ASN A 8 11.97 -2.86 14.88
N ALA A 9 11.86 -1.69 14.25
CA ALA A 9 10.63 -0.92 14.20
C ALA A 9 9.55 -1.64 13.37
N ILE A 10 9.93 -2.27 12.26
CA ILE A 10 9.02 -3.06 11.42
C ILE A 10 8.52 -4.29 12.18
N GLU A 11 9.39 -5.07 12.81
CA GLU A 11 9.00 -6.24 13.63
C GLU A 11 8.08 -5.84 14.80
N SER A 12 8.34 -4.70 15.45
CA SER A 12 7.49 -4.19 16.52
C SER A 12 6.10 -3.78 16.03
N MET A 13 6.01 -3.24 14.81
CA MET A 13 4.72 -2.86 14.19
C MET A 13 3.94 -4.08 13.72
N GLU A 14 4.60 -5.09 13.16
CA GLU A 14 3.96 -6.35 12.78
C GLU A 14 3.33 -7.04 14.02
N GLN A 15 4.03 -7.06 15.14
CA GLN A 15 3.52 -7.59 16.41
C GLN A 15 2.32 -6.79 16.95
N MET A 16 2.30 -5.46 16.78
CA MET A 16 1.14 -4.64 17.19
C MET A 16 -0.08 -4.88 16.29
N ILE A 17 0.13 -5.10 15.00
CA ILE A 17 -0.94 -5.43 14.05
C ILE A 17 -1.56 -6.79 14.39
N GLU A 18 -0.75 -7.80 14.72
CA GLU A 18 -1.22 -9.13 15.14
C GLU A 18 -2.02 -9.09 16.45
N GLN A 19 -1.63 -8.24 17.40
CA GLN A 19 -2.35 -8.08 18.67
C GLN A 19 -3.74 -7.44 18.52
N HIS A 20 -3.96 -6.63 17.50
CA HIS A 20 -5.26 -6.01 17.24
C HIS A 20 -6.22 -6.89 16.40
N HIS A 21 -5.76 -7.99 15.82
CA HIS A 21 -6.59 -8.94 15.06
C HIS A 21 -6.95 -10.23 15.84
N GLY A 22 -6.73 -10.27 17.15
CA GLY A 22 -6.88 -11.44 18.02
C GLY A 22 -8.30 -11.86 18.40
N GLU A 23 -9.36 -11.39 17.73
CA GLU A 23 -10.74 -11.83 18.03
C GLU A 23 -11.63 -11.93 16.78
N GLU A 24 -11.24 -12.72 15.78
CA GLU A 24 -12.25 -13.38 14.93
C GLU A 24 -11.58 -14.50 14.13
N GLY A 25 -12.02 -15.74 14.35
CA GLY A 25 -11.41 -16.93 13.79
C GLY A 25 -11.66 -17.08 12.30
N HIS A 26 -10.61 -17.14 11.51
CA HIS A 26 -10.65 -17.64 10.15
C HIS A 26 -9.62 -18.74 9.91
N LYS A 27 -10.05 -19.74 9.16
CA LYS A 27 -9.36 -21.00 8.83
C LYS A 27 -8.05 -20.71 8.07
N GLU A 28 -6.98 -21.32 8.58
CA GLU A 28 -5.68 -21.39 7.93
C GLU A 28 -5.77 -22.01 6.54
N SER A 29 -5.36 -21.24 5.53
CA SER A 29 -4.83 -21.78 4.29
C SER A 29 -3.31 -21.62 4.34
N GLU A 30 -2.60 -22.76 4.47
CA GLU A 30 -1.14 -22.81 4.51
C GLU A 30 -0.55 -22.38 3.17
N HIS A 31 -0.04 -21.17 3.10
CA HIS A 31 0.95 -20.79 2.09
C HIS A 31 2.26 -20.46 2.80
N HIS A 32 3.20 -21.43 2.73
CA HIS A 32 4.58 -21.25 3.14
C HIS A 32 5.25 -20.20 2.26
N HIS A 33 5.50 -19.02 2.81
CA HIS A 33 6.41 -18.05 2.25
C HIS A 33 7.75 -18.10 2.99
N GLY A 34 8.82 -18.22 2.21
CA GLY A 34 10.19 -18.29 2.68
C GLY A 34 10.59 -17.01 3.45
N HIS A 35 11.58 -17.16 4.33
CA HIS A 35 12.17 -16.12 5.15
C HIS A 35 12.54 -14.88 4.31
N ASP A 36 11.73 -13.85 4.39
CA ASP A 36 11.97 -12.61 3.72
C ASP A 36 11.99 -11.45 4.73
N SER A 37 12.92 -10.54 4.54
CA SER A 37 12.91 -9.23 5.19
C SER A 37 11.55 -8.62 4.94
N GLY A 38 10.75 -8.34 5.99
CA GLY A 38 9.35 -7.94 5.95
C GLY A 38 9.04 -6.88 4.89
N ASP A 39 7.81 -6.83 4.42
CA ASP A 39 7.33 -5.85 3.43
C ASP A 39 7.68 -4.42 3.87
N PRO A 40 8.53 -3.67 3.13
CA PRO A 40 8.96 -2.35 3.53
C PRO A 40 7.90 -1.26 3.30
N HIS A 41 6.79 -1.55 2.58
CA HIS A 41 5.85 -0.56 2.05
C HIS A 41 4.78 -0.09 3.04
N PHE A 42 5.07 -0.10 4.34
CA PHE A 42 4.09 0.23 5.37
C PHE A 42 3.60 1.70 5.31
N TRP A 43 4.34 2.60 4.64
CA TRP A 43 3.86 3.97 4.42
C TRP A 43 2.60 4.05 3.56
N LEU A 44 2.24 3.01 2.80
CA LEU A 44 0.99 2.97 2.02
C LEU A 44 -0.26 2.78 2.91
N ASN A 45 -0.08 2.59 4.22
CA ASN A 45 -1.11 2.73 5.22
C ASN A 45 -0.91 4.07 5.97
N PRO A 46 -1.83 5.06 5.84
CA PRO A 46 -1.66 6.37 6.46
C PRO A 46 -1.50 6.35 7.98
N VAL A 47 -2.11 5.37 8.66
CA VAL A 47 -1.98 5.23 10.11
C VAL A 47 -0.58 4.75 10.49
N LEU A 48 0.01 3.84 9.70
CA LEU A 48 1.39 3.41 9.93
C LEU A 48 2.41 4.48 9.54
N ALA A 49 2.08 5.36 8.59
CA ALA A 49 2.92 6.51 8.24
C ALA A 49 3.14 7.49 9.42
N ILE A 50 2.25 7.48 10.44
CA ILE A 50 2.43 8.28 11.67
C ILE A 50 3.73 7.92 12.37
N HIS A 51 4.14 6.64 12.35
CA HIS A 51 5.40 6.23 12.97
C HIS A 51 6.65 6.85 12.30
N TYR A 52 6.60 7.13 10.99
CA TYR A 52 7.66 7.91 10.36
C TYR A 52 7.71 9.34 10.90
N VAL A 53 6.53 9.95 11.09
CA VAL A 53 6.44 11.31 11.64
C VAL A 53 7.05 11.36 13.03
N GLU A 54 6.70 10.42 13.92
CA GLU A 54 7.23 10.29 15.27
C GLU A 54 8.76 10.11 15.28
N GLN A 55 9.28 9.21 14.44
CA GLN A 55 10.73 8.96 14.36
C GLN A 55 11.50 10.15 13.78
N ILE A 56 10.91 10.89 12.84
CA ILE A 56 11.50 12.13 12.30
C ILE A 56 11.49 13.21 13.38
N GLU A 57 10.40 13.39 14.10
CA GLU A 57 10.28 14.34 15.21
C GLU A 57 11.36 14.08 16.27
N GLU A 58 11.45 12.83 16.77
CA GLU A 58 12.46 12.45 17.77
C GLU A 58 13.87 12.74 17.28
N GLY A 59 14.18 12.36 16.02
CA GLY A 59 15.49 12.62 15.42
C GLY A 59 15.81 14.12 15.31
N LEU A 60 14.83 14.96 14.94
CA LEU A 60 15.01 16.41 14.84
C LEU A 60 15.21 17.03 16.24
N ILE A 61 14.42 16.65 17.23
CA ILE A 61 14.57 17.11 18.61
C ILE A 61 15.95 16.74 19.18
N GLN A 62 16.44 15.54 18.87
CA GLN A 62 17.75 15.09 19.34
C GLN A 62 18.90 15.95 18.78
N VAL A 63 18.83 16.36 17.51
CA VAL A 63 19.91 17.13 16.86
C VAL A 63 19.75 18.64 17.04
N ASP A 64 18.52 19.12 17.27
CA ASP A 64 18.20 20.54 17.46
C ASP A 64 17.12 20.73 18.55
N PRO A 65 17.50 20.52 19.83
CA PRO A 65 16.56 20.63 20.95
C PRO A 65 16.02 22.05 21.18
N ALA A 66 16.67 23.07 20.63
CA ALA A 66 16.22 24.45 20.76
C ALA A 66 14.90 24.72 20.03
N ASN A 67 14.58 23.93 19.00
CA ASN A 67 13.36 24.03 18.20
C ASN A 67 12.37 22.88 18.47
N ALA A 68 12.51 22.14 19.56
CA ALA A 68 11.66 20.98 19.91
C ALA A 68 10.16 21.28 19.83
N GLU A 69 9.70 22.41 20.40
CA GLU A 69 8.28 22.79 20.37
C GLU A 69 7.74 22.97 18.93
N VAL A 70 8.57 23.47 18.01
CA VAL A 70 8.19 23.64 16.60
C VAL A 70 8.06 22.28 15.90
N TYR A 71 9.01 21.37 16.17
CA TYR A 71 8.97 20.03 15.60
C TYR A 71 7.75 19.25 16.10
N SER A 72 7.47 19.29 17.41
CA SER A 72 6.29 18.63 17.98
C SER A 72 4.99 19.20 17.44
N ALA A 73 4.87 20.53 17.33
CA ALA A 73 3.67 21.14 16.78
C ALA A 73 3.43 20.75 15.30
N ASN A 74 4.50 20.65 14.49
CA ASN A 74 4.41 20.22 13.10
C ASN A 74 4.05 18.73 13.00
N ALA A 75 4.63 17.87 13.82
CA ALA A 75 4.34 16.44 13.89
C ALA A 75 2.88 16.19 14.30
N ASP A 76 2.40 16.88 15.33
CA ASP A 76 1.01 16.81 15.76
C ASP A 76 0.04 17.22 14.65
N GLN A 77 0.33 18.34 13.96
CA GLN A 77 -0.51 18.79 12.85
C GLN A 77 -0.54 17.75 11.73
N TYR A 78 0.62 17.25 11.30
CA TYR A 78 0.69 16.29 10.19
C TYR A 78 0.04 14.95 10.56
N THR A 79 0.16 14.50 11.80
CA THR A 79 -0.55 13.33 12.33
C THR A 79 -2.07 13.48 12.20
N GLN A 80 -2.62 14.68 12.54
CA GLN A 80 -4.04 14.93 12.33
C GLN A 80 -4.44 14.88 10.84
N GLU A 81 -3.59 15.36 9.95
CA GLU A 81 -3.82 15.30 8.50
C GLU A 81 -3.80 13.84 8.00
N LEU A 82 -2.91 12.98 8.51
CA LEU A 82 -2.86 11.54 8.20
C LEU A 82 -4.11 10.80 8.69
N LEU A 83 -4.57 11.08 9.90
CA LEU A 83 -5.82 10.50 10.43
C LEU A 83 -7.05 10.94 9.64
N ALA A 84 -7.10 12.21 9.23
CA ALA A 84 -8.16 12.71 8.36
C ALA A 84 -8.11 12.06 6.97
N LEU A 85 -6.92 11.85 6.41
CA LEU A 85 -6.71 11.14 5.16
C LEU A 85 -7.21 9.69 5.24
N ASP A 86 -6.93 8.96 6.32
CA ASP A 86 -7.41 7.59 6.52
C ASP A 86 -8.94 7.51 6.50
N GLN A 87 -9.62 8.47 7.15
CA GLN A 87 -11.08 8.56 7.13
C GLN A 87 -11.62 8.89 5.73
N GLU A 88 -10.97 9.81 5.01
CA GLU A 88 -11.30 10.16 3.63
C GLU A 88 -11.17 8.93 2.72
N ILE A 89 -10.06 8.21 2.79
CA ILE A 89 -9.81 6.99 2.01
C ILE A 89 -10.86 5.93 2.30
N THR A 90 -11.14 5.65 3.57
CA THR A 90 -12.16 4.67 3.97
C THR A 90 -13.52 5.00 3.36
N LYS A 91 -13.91 6.28 3.39
CA LYS A 91 -15.17 6.74 2.81
C LYS A 91 -15.21 6.58 1.30
N GLU A 92 -14.17 7.02 0.59
CA GLU A 92 -14.12 6.95 -0.87
C GLU A 92 -14.08 5.49 -1.36
N LEU A 93 -13.27 4.62 -0.73
CA LEU A 93 -13.19 3.20 -1.08
C LEU A 93 -14.49 2.45 -0.81
N SER A 94 -15.37 2.94 0.07
CA SER A 94 -16.69 2.36 0.28
C SER A 94 -17.60 2.45 -0.95
N LEU A 95 -17.28 3.30 -1.93
CA LEU A 95 -17.99 3.44 -3.19
C LEU A 95 -17.68 2.31 -4.18
N VAL A 96 -16.60 1.55 -3.96
CA VAL A 96 -16.25 0.39 -4.78
C VAL A 96 -17.07 -0.82 -4.31
N PRO A 97 -17.77 -1.52 -5.22
CA PRO A 97 -18.50 -2.73 -4.89
C PRO A 97 -17.61 -3.78 -4.22
N PRO A 98 -18.10 -4.53 -3.22
CA PRO A 98 -17.30 -5.55 -2.53
C PRO A 98 -16.64 -6.56 -3.47
N GLU A 99 -17.33 -6.96 -4.53
CA GLU A 99 -16.85 -7.89 -5.56
C GLU A 99 -15.70 -7.36 -6.40
N HIS A 100 -15.46 -6.04 -6.42
CA HIS A 100 -14.34 -5.41 -7.14
C HIS A 100 -13.18 -4.99 -6.21
N ARG A 101 -13.24 -5.37 -4.93
CA ARG A 101 -12.20 -5.01 -3.95
C ARG A 101 -11.00 -5.96 -4.00
N HIS A 102 -10.50 -6.20 -5.19
CA HIS A 102 -9.28 -6.95 -5.46
C HIS A 102 -8.35 -6.04 -6.26
N LEU A 103 -7.27 -5.59 -5.62
CA LEU A 103 -6.29 -4.70 -6.23
C LEU A 103 -5.26 -5.53 -7.01
N ILE A 104 -5.13 -5.26 -8.31
CA ILE A 104 -4.15 -5.94 -9.17
C ILE A 104 -3.12 -4.92 -9.63
N THR A 105 -1.86 -5.07 -9.20
CA THR A 105 -0.76 -4.12 -9.42
C THR A 105 0.41 -4.73 -10.17
N PHE A 106 1.35 -3.89 -10.64
CA PHE A 106 2.55 -4.41 -11.28
C PHE A 106 3.46 -5.10 -10.27
N HIS A 107 3.79 -4.46 -9.13
CA HIS A 107 4.58 -5.08 -8.08
C HIS A 107 3.82 -5.15 -6.74
N ASP A 108 4.25 -6.05 -5.87
CA ASP A 108 3.62 -6.35 -4.57
C ASP A 108 4.05 -5.33 -3.50
N ALA A 109 3.50 -4.11 -3.57
CA ALA A 109 3.78 -3.05 -2.61
C ALA A 109 2.60 -2.71 -1.69
N TYR A 110 1.41 -3.11 -2.06
CA TYR A 110 0.19 -2.59 -1.43
C TYR A 110 -0.36 -3.48 -0.31
N GLY A 111 0.43 -4.41 0.22
CA GLY A 111 0.02 -5.34 1.27
C GLY A 111 -0.56 -4.65 2.51
N TYR A 112 0.09 -3.59 3.01
CA TYR A 112 -0.42 -2.82 4.15
C TYR A 112 -1.69 -2.02 3.84
N PHE A 113 -1.81 -1.51 2.60
CA PHE A 113 -3.00 -0.81 2.15
C PHE A 113 -4.21 -1.74 2.09
N VAL A 114 -4.10 -2.88 1.41
CA VAL A 114 -5.23 -3.81 1.23
C VAL A 114 -5.68 -4.41 2.56
N ARG A 115 -4.74 -4.78 3.45
CA ARG A 115 -5.07 -5.25 4.80
C ARG A 115 -5.84 -4.20 5.62
N LYS A 116 -5.42 -2.93 5.53
CA LYS A 116 -6.07 -1.83 6.24
C LYS A 116 -7.54 -1.63 5.80
N TYR A 117 -7.81 -1.74 4.50
CA TYR A 117 -9.13 -1.43 3.94
C TYR A 117 -9.95 -2.66 3.57
N GLY A 118 -9.48 -3.87 3.90
CA GLY A 118 -10.20 -5.14 3.71
C GLY A 118 -10.34 -5.52 2.24
N TRP A 119 -9.27 -5.34 1.45
CA TRP A 119 -9.19 -5.71 0.03
C TRP A 119 -8.27 -6.91 -0.17
N GLU A 120 -8.35 -7.54 -1.34
CA GLU A 120 -7.40 -8.54 -1.82
C GLU A 120 -6.31 -7.90 -2.68
N LEU A 121 -5.18 -8.60 -2.88
CA LEU A 121 -4.04 -8.12 -3.67
C LEU A 121 -3.49 -9.24 -4.52
N SER A 122 -3.29 -8.94 -5.81
CA SER A 122 -2.47 -9.73 -6.74
C SER A 122 -1.45 -8.84 -7.44
N ALA A 123 -0.28 -9.40 -7.75
CA ALA A 123 0.78 -8.65 -8.43
C ALA A 123 1.44 -9.47 -9.52
N PHE A 124 1.89 -8.78 -10.59
CA PHE A 124 2.68 -9.40 -11.66
C PHE A 124 4.08 -9.80 -11.20
N VAL A 125 4.67 -8.99 -10.31
CA VAL A 125 5.96 -9.25 -9.68
C VAL A 125 5.71 -9.46 -8.19
N PRO A 126 5.73 -10.70 -7.70
CA PRO A 126 5.53 -11.00 -6.29
C PRO A 126 6.76 -10.63 -5.45
N GLY A 127 6.53 -10.12 -4.24
CA GLY A 127 7.59 -9.80 -3.28
C GLY A 127 8.50 -8.63 -3.69
N HIS A 128 9.71 -8.59 -3.14
CA HIS A 128 10.63 -7.44 -3.22
C HIS A 128 11.54 -7.43 -4.46
N GLY A 129 11.11 -8.01 -5.54
CA GLY A 129 11.84 -8.01 -6.80
C GLY A 129 11.81 -9.37 -7.48
N GLY A 130 12.03 -9.35 -8.76
CA GLY A 130 11.98 -10.52 -9.63
C GLY A 130 11.48 -10.14 -11.01
N ASP A 131 11.52 -11.11 -11.90
CA ASP A 131 10.96 -10.96 -13.23
C ASP A 131 9.48 -11.42 -13.23
N VAL A 132 8.68 -10.82 -14.09
CA VAL A 132 7.32 -11.30 -14.37
C VAL A 132 7.41 -12.71 -14.93
N THR A 133 6.77 -13.67 -14.28
CA THR A 133 6.75 -15.07 -14.71
C THR A 133 5.48 -15.40 -15.50
N PRO A 134 5.51 -16.39 -16.42
CA PRO A 134 4.30 -16.85 -17.09
C PRO A 134 3.21 -17.31 -16.13
N GLN A 135 3.59 -17.89 -14.98
CA GLN A 135 2.66 -18.30 -13.93
C GLN A 135 1.96 -17.12 -13.29
N ALA A 136 2.69 -16.03 -13.00
CA ALA A 136 2.11 -14.80 -12.44
C ALA A 136 1.08 -14.19 -13.42
N ILE A 137 1.40 -14.14 -14.72
CA ILE A 137 0.46 -13.66 -15.75
C ILE A 137 -0.82 -14.51 -15.77
N VAL A 138 -0.68 -15.83 -15.73
CA VAL A 138 -1.83 -16.74 -15.71
C VAL A 138 -2.64 -16.57 -14.43
N GLY A 139 -1.98 -16.40 -13.28
CA GLY A 139 -2.64 -16.10 -12.00
C GLY A 139 -3.49 -14.84 -12.10
N VAL A 140 -2.90 -13.73 -12.51
CA VAL A 140 -3.60 -12.44 -12.68
C VAL A 140 -4.78 -12.55 -13.68
N LEU A 141 -4.61 -13.26 -14.79
CA LEU A 141 -5.72 -13.49 -15.74
C LEU A 141 -6.87 -14.29 -15.12
N ASN A 142 -6.56 -15.28 -14.27
CA ASN A 142 -7.58 -16.03 -13.55
C ASN A 142 -8.30 -15.13 -12.53
N ASP A 143 -7.57 -14.37 -11.72
CA ASP A 143 -8.15 -13.44 -10.74
C ASP A 143 -9.10 -12.44 -11.43
N ILE A 144 -8.68 -11.84 -12.55
CA ILE A 144 -9.53 -10.95 -13.33
C ILE A 144 -10.84 -11.64 -13.77
N GLN A 145 -10.75 -12.91 -14.22
CA GLN A 145 -11.91 -13.62 -14.73
C GLN A 145 -12.83 -14.16 -13.63
N GLU A 146 -12.26 -14.68 -12.55
CA GLU A 146 -13.02 -15.28 -11.44
C GLU A 146 -13.76 -14.21 -10.62
N ASP A 147 -13.10 -13.09 -10.35
CA ASP A 147 -13.66 -11.99 -9.54
C ASP A 147 -14.35 -10.93 -10.39
N GLY A 148 -14.22 -11.00 -11.73
CA GLY A 148 -14.81 -10.01 -12.63
C GLY A 148 -14.22 -8.62 -12.49
N ILE A 149 -12.92 -8.52 -12.16
CA ILE A 149 -12.24 -7.24 -11.88
C ILE A 149 -12.15 -6.38 -13.15
N PRO A 150 -12.67 -5.13 -13.13
CA PRO A 150 -12.75 -4.31 -14.33
C PRO A 150 -11.45 -3.59 -14.72
N ALA A 151 -10.46 -3.54 -13.82
CA ALA A 151 -9.21 -2.82 -14.07
C ALA A 151 -8.00 -3.43 -13.34
N VAL A 152 -6.82 -3.25 -13.93
CA VAL A 152 -5.52 -3.44 -13.29
C VAL A 152 -4.80 -2.09 -13.17
N PHE A 153 -3.76 -2.01 -12.33
CA PHE A 153 -3.14 -0.72 -12.01
C PHE A 153 -1.65 -0.72 -12.33
N SER A 154 -1.27 0.23 -13.15
CA SER A 154 0.09 0.54 -13.53
C SER A 154 0.76 1.49 -12.53
N GLU A 155 2.08 1.44 -12.50
CA GLU A 155 2.92 2.25 -11.62
C GLU A 155 3.98 2.98 -12.45
N PRO A 156 4.00 4.34 -12.47
CA PRO A 156 4.81 5.13 -13.42
C PRO A 156 6.31 4.87 -13.39
N GLN A 157 6.84 4.29 -12.30
CA GLN A 157 8.26 3.96 -12.16
C GLN A 157 8.71 2.69 -12.89
N PHE A 158 7.78 1.91 -13.44
CA PHE A 158 8.09 0.65 -14.12
C PHE A 158 7.78 0.70 -15.62
N ALA A 159 8.51 -0.12 -16.40
CA ALA A 159 8.18 -0.39 -17.80
C ALA A 159 7.15 -1.53 -17.86
N GLU A 160 5.91 -1.22 -18.23
CA GLU A 160 4.75 -2.09 -17.97
C GLU A 160 4.12 -2.70 -19.22
N ASP A 161 4.91 -3.00 -20.25
CA ASP A 161 4.40 -3.58 -21.49
C ASP A 161 3.59 -4.86 -21.23
N VAL A 162 4.03 -5.71 -20.27
CA VAL A 162 3.35 -6.95 -19.90
C VAL A 162 2.00 -6.70 -19.26
N LEU A 163 1.90 -5.71 -18.35
CA LEU A 163 0.63 -5.33 -17.72
C LEU A 163 -0.36 -4.83 -18.77
N GLN A 164 0.08 -3.94 -19.67
CA GLN A 164 -0.74 -3.39 -20.75
C GLN A 164 -1.28 -4.47 -21.69
N GLU A 165 -0.43 -5.42 -22.13
CA GLU A 165 -0.85 -6.51 -23.01
C GLU A 165 -1.77 -7.52 -22.30
N THR A 166 -1.55 -7.76 -20.99
CA THR A 166 -2.43 -8.60 -20.17
C THR A 166 -3.81 -7.98 -20.01
N ALA A 167 -3.86 -6.69 -19.65
CA ALA A 167 -5.12 -5.95 -19.54
C ALA A 167 -5.91 -5.95 -20.85
N LYS A 168 -5.23 -5.70 -21.96
CA LYS A 168 -5.83 -5.76 -23.30
C LYS A 168 -6.37 -7.16 -23.63
N THR A 169 -5.64 -8.22 -23.29
CA THR A 169 -6.06 -9.61 -23.51
C THR A 169 -7.28 -9.96 -22.67
N ALA A 170 -7.31 -9.51 -21.42
CA ALA A 170 -8.45 -9.68 -20.50
C ALA A 170 -9.64 -8.77 -20.82
N GLY A 171 -9.43 -7.70 -21.60
CA GLY A 171 -10.47 -6.72 -21.93
C GLY A 171 -10.82 -5.78 -20.79
N VAL A 172 -9.86 -5.50 -19.87
CA VAL A 172 -10.04 -4.64 -18.71
C VAL A 172 -9.30 -3.30 -18.85
N ALA A 173 -9.68 -2.30 -18.04
CA ALA A 173 -9.04 -1.00 -18.02
C ALA A 173 -7.66 -1.03 -17.34
N VAL A 174 -6.84 -0.02 -17.60
CA VAL A 174 -5.59 0.23 -16.87
C VAL A 174 -5.70 1.57 -16.15
N GLY A 175 -5.77 1.52 -14.82
CA GLY A 175 -5.65 2.68 -13.96
C GLY A 175 -4.17 2.97 -13.63
N VAL A 176 -3.91 4.08 -12.94
CA VAL A 176 -2.57 4.45 -12.45
C VAL A 176 -2.61 4.63 -10.95
N ILE A 177 -1.68 3.98 -10.25
CA ILE A 177 -1.42 4.20 -8.82
C ILE A 177 0.08 4.41 -8.58
N ARG A 178 0.45 4.91 -7.40
CA ARG A 178 1.83 5.25 -7.06
C ARG A 178 2.18 4.71 -5.69
N SER A 179 3.30 4.02 -5.60
CA SER A 179 3.89 3.64 -4.31
C SER A 179 4.85 4.71 -3.77
N LEU A 180 5.30 5.64 -4.62
CA LEU A 180 6.15 6.78 -4.29
C LEU A 180 5.60 8.07 -4.90
N VAL A 181 5.94 9.21 -4.29
CA VAL A 181 5.67 10.54 -4.85
C VAL A 181 6.47 10.77 -6.13
N ASP A 182 5.90 11.56 -7.05
CA ASP A 182 6.53 11.96 -8.31
C ASP A 182 6.25 13.45 -8.62
N ASP A 183 6.71 13.94 -9.77
CA ASP A 183 6.49 15.34 -10.17
C ASP A 183 5.00 15.67 -10.37
N THR A 184 4.15 14.68 -10.63
CA THR A 184 2.71 14.84 -10.80
C THR A 184 1.99 14.91 -9.44
N GLU A 185 2.42 14.07 -8.50
CA GLU A 185 1.90 14.01 -7.13
C GLU A 185 3.07 14.15 -6.13
N PRO A 186 3.54 15.39 -5.89
CA PRO A 186 4.79 15.63 -5.15
C PRO A 186 4.64 15.55 -3.63
N THR A 187 3.43 15.28 -3.11
CA THR A 187 3.17 15.14 -1.69
C THR A 187 2.55 13.79 -1.36
N TYR A 188 2.84 13.26 -0.19
CA TYR A 188 2.27 12.00 0.28
C TYR A 188 0.73 12.04 0.30
N LEU A 189 0.13 13.10 0.87
CA LEU A 189 -1.33 13.24 0.93
C LEU A 189 -1.96 13.32 -0.47
N GLY A 190 -1.29 14.04 -1.39
CA GLY A 190 -1.71 14.14 -2.80
C GLY A 190 -1.66 12.78 -3.49
N MET A 191 -0.55 12.07 -3.36
CA MET A 191 -0.34 10.74 -3.92
C MET A 191 -1.42 9.76 -3.44
N MET A 192 -1.68 9.68 -2.14
CA MET A 192 -2.69 8.76 -1.58
C MET A 192 -4.11 9.11 -2.07
N ARG A 193 -4.46 10.39 -2.15
CA ARG A 193 -5.75 10.84 -2.72
C ARG A 193 -5.87 10.51 -4.21
N SER A 194 -4.79 10.69 -4.96
CA SER A 194 -4.74 10.34 -6.39
C SER A 194 -4.91 8.83 -6.59
N ASN A 195 -4.24 8.01 -5.78
CA ASN A 195 -4.40 6.55 -5.80
C ASN A 195 -5.86 6.15 -5.56
N VAL A 196 -6.47 6.66 -4.49
CA VAL A 196 -7.87 6.33 -4.14
C VAL A 196 -8.84 6.78 -5.24
N ARG A 197 -8.64 7.96 -5.81
CA ARG A 197 -9.44 8.43 -6.94
C ARG A 197 -9.34 7.47 -8.12
N SER A 198 -8.12 7.05 -8.48
CA SER A 198 -7.90 6.09 -9.57
C SER A 198 -8.59 4.75 -9.30
N LEU A 199 -8.50 4.24 -8.06
CA LEU A 199 -9.20 3.01 -7.68
C LEU A 199 -10.72 3.14 -7.85
N VAL A 200 -11.31 4.21 -7.31
CA VAL A 200 -12.77 4.42 -7.39
C VAL A 200 -13.24 4.63 -8.82
N GLU A 201 -12.49 5.37 -9.64
CA GLU A 201 -12.85 5.63 -11.05
C GLU A 201 -12.83 4.39 -11.93
N ASN A 202 -11.94 3.43 -11.65
CA ASN A 202 -11.73 2.25 -12.49
C ASN A 202 -12.42 0.97 -11.96
N LEU A 203 -12.76 0.91 -10.66
CA LEU A 203 -13.35 -0.28 -10.02
C LEU A 203 -14.83 -0.12 -9.64
N LYS A 204 -15.40 1.05 -9.83
CA LYS A 204 -16.80 1.35 -9.49
C LYS A 204 -17.81 0.84 -10.49
#